data_23a2b8ff4b6ac234dd31492642d9ebc4
#
_entry.id   23a2b8ff4b6ac234dd31492642d9ebc4
#
_cell.length_a   1.000
_cell.length_b   1.000
_cell.length_c   1.000
_cell.angle_alpha   90.00
_cell.angle_beta   90.00
_cell.angle_gamma   90.00
#
_symmetry.space_group_name_H-M   'P 1'
#
loop_
_entity.id
_entity.type
_entity.pdbx_description
1 polymer ?
#
loop_
_entity_poly.entity_id
_entity_poly.type
_entity_poly.pdbx_seq_one_letter_code
_entity_poly.pdbx_strand_id
1 'polypeptide(L)'
;MGSKVVAVSEMVNQIGHKFEPGNWMTLDQDRINSFADCTEDHQFIHVDEEAAAQTPFGGTIAHGLLTLSSLVKLCEDSSLYPENIVMGINYGFNKVRFLAPVRAGKRVRAHVEIQNVEPKDEKRYVVTLAIT
;
A
#
# COMPACT_ATOMS: atom_id res chain seq x y z
N MET A 1 -0.63 -17.34 -4.25
CA MET A 1 -1.71 -17.13 -5.22
C MET A 1 -1.74 -15.65 -5.54
N GLY A 2 -1.82 -15.33 -6.78
CA GLY A 2 -1.81 -13.95 -7.26
C GLY A 2 -3.18 -13.28 -7.23
N SER A 3 -3.26 -12.12 -7.86
CA SER A 3 -4.49 -11.39 -8.09
C SER A 3 -5.59 -12.27 -8.72
N LYS A 4 -6.83 -11.97 -8.40
CA LYS A 4 -7.99 -12.67 -8.93
C LYS A 4 -8.52 -11.99 -10.19
N VAL A 5 -8.70 -12.75 -11.24
CA VAL A 5 -9.42 -12.33 -12.44
C VAL A 5 -10.68 -13.15 -12.52
N VAL A 6 -11.83 -12.52 -12.53
CA VAL A 6 -13.13 -13.18 -12.48
C VAL A 6 -14.07 -12.63 -13.55
N ALA A 7 -15.10 -13.42 -13.91
CA ALA A 7 -16.17 -12.92 -14.76
C ALA A 7 -16.82 -11.68 -14.14
N VAL A 8 -17.27 -10.75 -14.97
CA VAL A 8 -17.92 -9.50 -14.52
C VAL A 8 -19.06 -9.78 -13.54
N SER A 9 -19.85 -10.83 -13.80
CA SER A 9 -20.97 -11.27 -12.94
C SER A 9 -20.51 -11.77 -11.56
N GLU A 10 -19.24 -12.17 -11.41
CA GLU A 10 -18.68 -12.73 -10.19
C GLU A 10 -17.95 -11.70 -9.32
N MET A 11 -17.81 -10.47 -9.80
CA MET A 11 -17.06 -9.42 -9.08
C MET A 11 -17.61 -9.18 -7.67
N VAL A 12 -18.91 -9.01 -7.53
CA VAL A 12 -19.56 -8.73 -6.23
C VAL A 12 -19.44 -9.92 -5.28
N ASN A 13 -19.38 -11.13 -5.79
CA ASN A 13 -19.24 -12.35 -4.98
C ASN A 13 -17.87 -12.49 -4.33
N GLN A 14 -16.91 -11.63 -4.68
CA GLN A 14 -15.57 -11.66 -4.09
C GLN A 14 -15.47 -10.85 -2.78
N ILE A 15 -16.51 -10.14 -2.38
CA ILE A 15 -16.53 -9.39 -1.11
C ILE A 15 -16.26 -10.36 0.06
N GLY A 16 -15.34 -9.97 0.93
CA GLY A 16 -14.88 -10.77 2.07
C GLY A 16 -13.71 -11.68 1.78
N HIS A 17 -13.25 -11.76 0.53
CA HIS A 17 -12.06 -12.56 0.20
C HIS A 17 -10.80 -11.93 0.81
N LYS A 18 -10.03 -12.76 1.52
CA LYS A 18 -8.72 -12.40 2.07
C LYS A 18 -7.63 -13.03 1.20
N PHE A 19 -6.73 -12.21 0.71
CA PHE A 19 -5.58 -12.68 -0.04
C PHE A 19 -4.50 -13.23 0.89
N GLU A 20 -3.64 -14.10 0.36
CA GLU A 20 -2.40 -14.46 1.06
C GLU A 20 -1.55 -13.19 1.25
N PRO A 21 -0.74 -13.13 2.33
CA PRO A 21 0.14 -11.98 2.57
C PRO A 21 1.05 -11.72 1.38
N GLY A 22 1.17 -10.44 1.02
CA GLY A 22 2.06 -10.01 -0.07
C GLY A 22 3.55 -10.24 0.22
N ASN A 23 4.38 -9.98 -0.78
CA ASN A 23 5.82 -10.07 -0.65
C ASN A 23 6.39 -8.97 0.25
N TRP A 24 7.46 -9.30 0.97
CA TRP A 24 8.17 -8.33 1.78
C TRP A 24 8.91 -7.30 0.93
N MET A 25 8.79 -6.03 1.33
CA MET A 25 9.56 -4.92 0.77
C MET A 25 10.40 -4.29 1.88
N THR A 26 11.70 -4.13 1.64
CA THR A 26 12.59 -3.39 2.55
C THR A 26 12.47 -1.90 2.30
N LEU A 27 12.24 -1.14 3.36
CA LEU A 27 12.27 0.32 3.34
C LEU A 27 13.64 0.78 3.83
N ASP A 28 14.65 0.72 2.97
CA ASP A 28 16.00 1.14 3.28
C ASP A 28 16.17 2.67 3.24
N GLN A 29 17.31 3.15 3.75
CA GLN A 29 17.59 4.58 3.81
C GLN A 29 17.67 5.22 2.43
N ASP A 30 18.18 4.51 1.42
CA ASP A 30 18.28 5.05 0.05
C ASP A 30 16.89 5.30 -0.53
N ARG A 31 15.95 4.40 -0.32
CA ARG A 31 14.55 4.57 -0.72
C ARG A 31 13.90 5.76 0.01
N ILE A 32 14.14 5.88 1.31
CA ILE A 32 13.62 6.98 2.13
C ILE A 32 14.20 8.31 1.65
N ASN A 33 15.50 8.38 1.39
CA ASN A 33 16.14 9.59 0.86
C ASN A 33 15.57 9.97 -0.51
N SER A 34 15.36 9.00 -1.40
CA SER A 34 14.76 9.25 -2.70
C SER A 34 13.33 9.80 -2.60
N PHE A 35 12.54 9.28 -1.66
CA PHE A 35 11.20 9.79 -1.39
C PHE A 35 11.23 11.20 -0.81
N ALA A 36 12.15 11.48 0.13
CA ALA A 36 12.37 12.81 0.66
C ALA A 36 12.72 13.82 -0.45
N ASP A 37 13.60 13.43 -1.36
CA ASP A 37 14.01 14.29 -2.49
C ASP A 37 12.86 14.57 -3.46
N CYS A 38 12.08 13.55 -3.80
CA CYS A 38 11.00 13.72 -4.77
C CYS A 38 9.78 14.47 -4.21
N THR A 39 9.56 14.42 -2.90
CA THR A 39 8.43 15.10 -2.22
C THR A 39 8.83 16.38 -1.50
N GLU A 40 10.13 16.64 -1.38
CA GLU A 40 10.72 17.74 -0.60
C GLU A 40 10.43 17.66 0.91
N ASP A 41 10.06 16.47 1.41
CA ASP A 41 9.91 16.21 2.85
C ASP A 41 11.22 15.69 3.43
N HIS A 42 12.08 16.62 3.84
CA HIS A 42 13.38 16.35 4.43
C HIS A 42 13.38 16.49 5.97
N GLN A 43 12.27 16.17 6.61
CA GLN A 43 12.25 16.20 8.08
C GLN A 43 13.36 15.28 8.63
N PHE A 44 14.09 15.78 9.63
CA PHE A 44 15.30 15.11 10.14
C PHE A 44 15.06 13.66 10.59
N ILE A 45 13.87 13.34 11.08
CA ILE A 45 13.52 11.98 11.51
C ILE A 45 13.60 10.95 10.39
N HIS A 46 13.62 11.38 9.13
CA HIS A 46 13.70 10.51 7.97
C HIS A 46 15.10 10.45 7.35
N VAL A 47 15.86 11.54 7.42
CA VAL A 47 17.09 11.69 6.62
C VAL A 47 18.38 11.90 7.45
N ASP A 48 18.28 12.21 8.74
CA ASP A 48 19.41 12.45 9.61
C ASP A 48 19.48 11.38 10.70
N GLU A 49 20.31 10.35 10.48
CA GLU A 49 20.44 9.22 11.41
C GLU A 49 20.96 9.62 12.78
N GLU A 50 21.87 10.58 12.85
CA GLU A 50 22.45 11.03 14.11
C GLU A 50 21.41 11.77 14.95
N ALA A 51 20.70 12.73 14.34
CA ALA A 51 19.65 13.47 15.02
C ALA A 51 18.45 12.55 15.36
N ALA A 52 18.06 11.66 14.46
CA ALA A 52 16.95 10.73 14.68
C ALA A 52 17.25 9.71 15.79
N ALA A 53 18.51 9.32 15.98
CA ALA A 53 18.94 8.42 17.06
C ALA A 53 18.67 9.01 18.46
N GLN A 54 18.58 10.33 18.58
CA GLN A 54 18.27 11.02 19.85
C GLN A 54 16.77 11.07 20.14
N THR A 55 15.93 10.65 19.17
CA THR A 55 14.49 10.57 19.35
C THR A 55 14.08 9.22 19.96
N PRO A 56 12.83 9.07 20.46
CA PRO A 56 12.30 7.78 20.91
C PRO A 56 12.32 6.69 19.82
N PHE A 57 12.43 7.06 18.55
CA PHE A 57 12.54 6.08 17.45
C PHE A 57 13.89 5.36 17.44
N GLY A 58 14.94 5.98 17.98
CA GLY A 58 16.29 5.40 18.06
C GLY A 58 17.03 5.34 16.72
N GLY A 59 16.60 6.10 15.73
CA GLY A 59 17.15 6.21 14.38
C GLY A 59 16.09 6.66 13.40
N THR A 60 16.45 6.74 12.12
CA THR A 60 15.53 7.19 11.07
C THR A 60 14.37 6.24 10.86
N ILE A 61 13.24 6.81 10.49
CA ILE A 61 12.00 6.10 10.15
C ILE A 61 11.55 6.44 8.72
N ALA A 62 10.89 5.51 8.07
CA ALA A 62 10.26 5.77 6.78
C ALA A 62 9.11 6.77 6.94
N HIS A 63 8.92 7.63 5.92
CA HIS A 63 7.71 8.43 5.83
C HIS A 63 6.48 7.51 5.79
N GLY A 64 5.45 7.81 6.56
CA GLY A 64 4.18 7.09 6.44
C GLY A 64 3.64 7.14 5.01
N LEU A 65 3.80 8.29 4.35
CA LEU A 65 3.39 8.48 2.96
C LEU A 65 4.23 7.66 1.97
N LEU A 66 5.48 7.32 2.27
CA LEU A 66 6.26 6.38 1.47
C LEU A 66 5.64 4.98 1.53
N THR A 67 5.33 4.50 2.72
CA THR A 67 4.67 3.20 2.91
C THR A 67 3.34 3.17 2.17
N LEU A 68 2.52 4.21 2.31
CA LEU A 68 1.25 4.34 1.61
C LEU A 68 1.43 4.34 0.08
N SER A 69 2.40 5.10 -0.43
CA SER A 69 2.69 5.17 -1.86
C SER A 69 3.20 3.84 -2.43
N SER A 70 3.73 2.98 -1.59
CA SER A 70 4.23 1.66 -1.98
C SER A 70 3.12 0.60 -2.12
N LEU A 71 1.87 0.92 -1.79
CA LEU A 71 0.75 -0.03 -1.81
C LEU A 71 0.54 -0.69 -3.18
N VAL A 72 0.75 0.02 -4.27
CA VAL A 72 0.64 -0.56 -5.62
C VAL A 72 1.57 -1.77 -5.78
N LYS A 73 2.80 -1.63 -5.31
CA LYS A 73 3.77 -2.75 -5.34
C LYS A 73 3.46 -3.80 -4.29
N LEU A 74 3.09 -3.39 -3.08
CA LEU A 74 2.81 -4.32 -1.98
C LEU A 74 1.56 -5.18 -2.24
N CYS A 75 0.62 -4.69 -3.04
CA CYS A 75 -0.63 -5.36 -3.39
C CYS A 75 -0.63 -5.94 -4.81
N GLU A 76 0.50 -6.01 -5.51
CA GLU A 76 0.57 -6.46 -6.91
C GLU A 76 -0.05 -7.84 -7.15
N ASP A 77 0.05 -8.72 -6.14
CA ASP A 77 -0.51 -10.07 -6.18
C ASP A 77 -1.82 -10.22 -5.37
N SER A 78 -2.41 -9.12 -4.93
CA SER A 78 -3.57 -9.11 -4.03
C SER A 78 -4.65 -8.14 -4.53
N SER A 79 -4.98 -8.24 -5.80
CA SER A 79 -5.96 -7.37 -6.45
C SER A 79 -7.08 -8.17 -7.10
N LEU A 80 -8.23 -7.55 -7.25
CA LEU A 80 -9.40 -8.12 -7.94
C LEU A 80 -9.62 -7.37 -9.25
N TYR A 81 -9.70 -8.13 -10.33
CA TYR A 81 -9.94 -7.59 -11.66
C TYR A 81 -11.10 -8.32 -12.37
N PRO A 82 -11.96 -7.60 -13.10
CA PRO A 82 -12.87 -8.24 -14.03
C PRO A 82 -12.12 -8.76 -15.26
N GLU A 83 -12.68 -9.75 -15.93
CA GLU A 83 -12.22 -10.17 -17.25
C GLU A 83 -12.17 -8.96 -18.20
N ASN A 84 -11.18 -8.94 -19.07
CA ASN A 84 -10.98 -7.89 -20.06
C ASN A 84 -10.74 -6.49 -19.45
N ILE A 85 -10.17 -6.42 -18.23
CA ILE A 85 -9.78 -5.15 -17.65
C ILE A 85 -8.82 -4.39 -18.58
N VAL A 86 -9.05 -3.09 -18.71
CA VAL A 86 -8.18 -2.21 -19.49
C VAL A 86 -7.13 -1.56 -18.57
N MET A 87 -7.57 -1.05 -17.42
CA MET A 87 -6.69 -0.41 -16.45
C MET A 87 -7.29 -0.39 -15.05
N GLY A 88 -6.43 -0.36 -14.03
CA GLY A 88 -6.77 -0.03 -12.66
C GLY A 88 -6.27 1.38 -12.32
N ILE A 89 -7.10 2.17 -11.68
CA ILE A 89 -6.78 3.54 -11.29
C ILE A 89 -6.95 3.68 -9.79
N ASN A 90 -5.99 4.33 -9.12
CA ASN A 90 -6.13 4.69 -7.73
C ASN A 90 -7.20 5.77 -7.60
N TYR A 91 -8.30 5.45 -6.93
CA TYR A 91 -9.45 6.32 -6.81
C TYR A 91 -9.37 7.20 -5.56
N GLY A 92 -8.93 6.65 -4.45
CA GLY A 92 -8.82 7.37 -3.19
C GLY A 92 -8.74 6.46 -1.97
N PHE A 93 -8.82 7.07 -0.79
CA PHE A 93 -8.80 6.40 0.51
C PHE A 93 -9.98 6.86 1.35
N ASN A 94 -10.67 5.92 1.99
CA ASN A 94 -11.72 6.23 2.95
C ASN A 94 -11.14 6.54 4.33
N LYS A 95 -10.05 5.84 4.68
CA LYS A 95 -9.36 6.01 5.95
C LYS A 95 -7.91 5.58 5.82
N VAL A 96 -7.00 6.37 6.38
CA VAL A 96 -5.58 6.04 6.52
C VAL A 96 -5.15 6.31 7.95
N ARG A 97 -4.42 5.35 8.56
CA ARG A 97 -3.78 5.50 9.86
C ARG A 97 -2.41 4.86 9.83
N PHE A 98 -1.41 5.61 10.26
CA PHE A 98 -0.05 5.11 10.47
C PHE A 98 0.09 4.72 11.94
N LEU A 99 -0.09 3.44 12.23
CA LEU A 99 -0.23 2.94 13.61
C LEU A 99 1.11 2.75 14.32
N ALA A 100 2.17 2.53 13.57
CA ALA A 100 3.51 2.31 14.12
C ALA A 100 4.58 2.86 13.17
N PRO A 101 5.69 3.40 13.68
CA PRO A 101 6.81 3.81 12.85
C PRO A 101 7.50 2.59 12.24
N VAL A 102 8.01 2.75 11.01
CA VAL A 102 8.84 1.76 10.34
C VAL A 102 10.27 2.27 10.31
N ARG A 103 11.16 1.63 11.08
CA ARG A 103 12.59 1.97 11.08
C ARG A 103 13.21 1.70 9.72
N ALA A 104 14.12 2.57 9.30
CA ALA A 104 14.91 2.37 8.10
C ALA A 104 15.57 0.98 8.11
N GLY A 105 15.52 0.27 6.99
CA GLY A 105 16.03 -1.10 6.84
C GLY A 105 15.04 -2.19 7.26
N LYS A 106 13.90 -1.87 7.83
CA LYS A 106 12.85 -2.84 8.15
C LYS A 106 12.00 -3.15 6.93
N ARG A 107 11.27 -4.25 7.00
CA ARG A 107 10.42 -4.74 5.92
C ARG A 107 8.95 -4.54 6.25
N VAL A 108 8.18 -4.28 5.20
CA VAL A 108 6.72 -4.22 5.25
C VAL A 108 6.13 -5.17 4.21
N ARG A 109 4.92 -5.64 4.43
CA ARG A 109 4.11 -6.36 3.46
C ARG A 109 2.63 -6.05 3.67
N ALA A 110 1.81 -6.27 2.67
CA ALA A 110 0.38 -6.04 2.76
C ALA A 110 -0.39 -7.31 3.10
N HIS A 111 -1.38 -7.17 3.98
CA HIS A 111 -2.49 -8.09 4.17
C HIS A 111 -3.74 -7.42 3.60
N VAL A 112 -4.39 -8.05 2.64
CA VAL A 112 -5.46 -7.42 1.85
C VAL A 112 -6.74 -8.23 1.92
N GLU A 113 -7.86 -7.55 2.18
CA GLU A 113 -9.21 -8.09 2.14
C GLU A 113 -10.09 -7.25 1.22
N ILE A 114 -10.90 -7.89 0.39
CA ILE A 114 -11.90 -7.20 -0.43
C ILE A 114 -13.07 -6.80 0.47
N GLN A 115 -13.22 -5.52 0.73
CA GLN A 115 -14.23 -4.98 1.64
C GLN A 115 -15.54 -4.69 0.94
N ASN A 116 -15.47 -4.18 -0.28
CA ASN A 116 -16.63 -3.88 -1.09
C ASN A 116 -16.30 -3.90 -2.58
N VAL A 117 -17.31 -4.16 -3.40
CA VAL A 117 -17.27 -4.05 -4.87
C VAL A 117 -18.53 -3.33 -5.30
N GLU A 118 -18.40 -2.16 -5.86
CA GLU A 118 -19.51 -1.32 -6.29
C GLU A 118 -19.45 -1.10 -7.80
N PRO A 119 -20.40 -1.65 -8.56
CA PRO A 119 -20.56 -1.30 -9.97
C PRO A 119 -20.97 0.17 -10.10
N LYS A 120 -20.26 0.95 -10.91
CA LYS A 120 -20.63 2.33 -11.23
C LYS A 120 -21.41 2.46 -12.52
N ASP A 121 -21.06 1.66 -13.50
CA ASP A 121 -21.77 1.49 -14.77
C ASP A 121 -21.37 0.14 -15.40
N GLU A 122 -21.72 -0.10 -16.67
CA GLU A 122 -21.44 -1.35 -17.37
C GLU A 122 -19.94 -1.67 -17.54
N LYS A 123 -19.05 -0.66 -17.33
CA LYS A 123 -17.62 -0.76 -17.61
C LYS A 123 -16.74 -0.43 -16.42
N ARG A 124 -17.29 0.12 -15.33
CA ARG A 124 -16.51 0.63 -14.20
C ARG A 124 -16.97 0.04 -12.88
N TYR A 125 -16.02 -0.32 -12.07
CA TYR A 125 -16.21 -0.78 -10.69
C TYR A 125 -15.34 0.02 -9.74
N VAL A 126 -15.84 0.27 -8.54
CA VAL A 126 -15.02 0.71 -7.41
C VAL A 126 -14.84 -0.49 -6.48
N VAL A 127 -13.60 -0.92 -6.32
CA VAL A 127 -13.23 -1.98 -5.39
C VAL A 127 -12.61 -1.34 -4.15
N THR A 128 -13.20 -1.61 -2.99
CA THR A 128 -12.68 -1.14 -1.71
C THR A 128 -11.91 -2.26 -1.04
N LEU A 129 -10.66 -1.98 -0.70
CA LEU A 129 -9.77 -2.92 -0.03
C LEU A 129 -9.49 -2.45 1.40
N ALA A 130 -9.53 -3.37 2.34
CA ALA A 130 -8.95 -3.19 3.66
C ALA A 130 -7.50 -3.72 3.61
N ILE A 131 -6.55 -2.85 3.90
CA ILE A 131 -5.12 -3.17 3.82
C ILE A 131 -4.46 -2.86 5.17
N THR A 132 -3.72 -3.85 5.65
CA THR A 132 -2.91 -3.70 6.86
C THR A 132 -1.48 -4.09 6.59
#